data_512d2823fee3f6f67ecec8c5d98101d1
#
_entry.id   512d2823fee3f6f67ecec8c5d98101d1
#
_cell.length_a   1.000
_cell.length_b   1.000
_cell.length_c   1.000
_cell.angle_alpha   90.00
_cell.angle_beta   90.00
_cell.angle_gamma   90.00
#
_symmetry.space_group_name_H-M   'P 1'
#
loop_
_entity.id
_entity.type
_entity.pdbx_description
1 polymer ?
#
loop_
_entity_poly.entity_id
_entity_poly.type
_entity_poly.pdbx_seq_one_letter_code
_entity_poly.pdbx_strand_id
1 'polypeptide(L)'
;RQIERTIEKLPNDKSMIGFIGGPWTLVSYAMGKNKKNGTDKLSKFEWNIINDKLIPLLKQNVSMQLEAGAEIVMIFDSAANQLNEIDFEKYMRIVFKEIVSNFEKKVGYYAKDGVNYSSIEMIKTELSVPLAGLGIDSNESLTDFFNPSRKGFIQGNFDEKIMIQPPEIMKENLDKFIEKISSVSIEERVGWVCGLGHGVLKTTPEENVKFFVKKIRESFV
;
A
#
# COMPACT_ATOMS: atom_id res chain seq x y z
N ARG A 1 15.90 -16.19 3.20
CA ARG A 1 15.84 -17.09 4.39
C ARG A 1 14.56 -16.98 5.22
N GLN A 2 14.09 -15.75 5.61
CA GLN A 2 12.82 -15.63 6.37
C GLN A 2 11.62 -15.93 5.48
N ILE A 3 11.55 -15.35 4.28
CA ILE A 3 10.47 -15.57 3.30
C ILE A 3 10.38 -17.06 2.95
N GLU A 4 11.47 -17.70 2.57
CA GLU A 4 11.54 -19.15 2.26
C GLU A 4 10.96 -19.99 3.41
N ARG A 5 11.40 -19.75 4.65
CA ARG A 5 10.88 -20.46 5.84
C ARG A 5 9.41 -20.20 6.12
N THR A 6 8.89 -19.02 5.74
CA THR A 6 7.48 -18.70 5.88
C THR A 6 6.67 -19.48 4.85
N ILE A 7 7.13 -19.49 3.60
CA ILE A 7 6.49 -20.21 2.49
C ILE A 7 6.43 -21.70 2.77
N GLU A 8 7.49 -22.31 3.32
CA GLU A 8 7.49 -23.73 3.72
C GLU A 8 6.37 -24.10 4.72
N LYS A 9 5.88 -23.12 5.48
CA LYS A 9 4.81 -23.30 6.46
C LYS A 9 3.47 -22.74 6.02
N LEU A 10 3.44 -22.02 4.92
CA LEU A 10 2.25 -21.35 4.44
C LEU A 10 1.33 -22.39 3.78
N PRO A 11 0.02 -22.43 4.09
CA PRO A 11 -0.93 -23.22 3.33
C PRO A 11 -0.92 -22.89 1.84
N ASN A 12 -1.14 -23.89 0.99
CA ASN A 12 -1.06 -23.75 -0.47
C ASN A 12 -2.09 -22.76 -1.07
N ASP A 13 -3.12 -22.41 -0.30
CA ASP A 13 -4.15 -21.43 -0.68
C ASP A 13 -3.83 -20.01 -0.22
N LYS A 14 -2.60 -19.77 0.26
CA LYS A 14 -2.14 -18.46 0.75
C LYS A 14 -0.95 -17.95 -0.06
N SER A 15 -0.93 -16.65 -0.26
CA SER A 15 0.13 -15.93 -0.95
C SER A 15 1.09 -15.24 0.02
N MET A 16 2.34 -15.12 -0.38
CA MET A 16 3.35 -14.37 0.37
C MET A 16 3.59 -13.01 -0.29
N ILE A 17 3.27 -11.95 0.44
CA ILE A 17 3.56 -10.56 0.04
C ILE A 17 4.75 -10.07 0.86
N GLY A 18 5.82 -9.68 0.17
CA GLY A 18 6.96 -8.99 0.75
C GLY A 18 6.71 -7.47 0.83
N PHE A 19 7.61 -6.75 1.49
CA PHE A 19 7.52 -5.29 1.50
C PHE A 19 8.87 -4.61 1.70
N ILE A 20 8.94 -3.35 1.28
CA ILE A 20 10.02 -2.42 1.57
C ILE A 20 9.43 -1.07 2.01
N GLY A 21 10.20 -0.29 2.77
CA GLY A 21 9.87 1.12 3.00
C GLY A 21 10.13 1.95 1.75
N GLY A 22 9.28 2.94 1.46
CA GLY A 22 9.56 3.92 0.41
C GLY A 22 10.85 4.71 0.71
N PRO A 23 11.64 5.07 -0.31
CA PRO A 23 12.90 5.78 -0.10
C PRO A 23 12.76 7.06 0.73
N TRP A 24 11.74 7.88 0.45
CA TRP A 24 11.48 9.08 1.24
C TRP A 24 11.07 8.75 2.68
N THR A 25 10.22 7.77 2.87
CA THR A 25 9.82 7.32 4.21
C THR A 25 11.04 6.94 5.05
N LEU A 26 12.00 6.23 4.47
CA LEU A 26 13.24 5.84 5.17
C LEU A 26 14.09 7.07 5.53
N VAL A 27 14.24 8.02 4.60
CA VAL A 27 14.97 9.27 4.86
C VAL A 27 14.25 10.10 5.92
N SER A 28 12.95 10.32 5.77
CA SER A 28 12.14 11.12 6.71
C SER A 28 12.23 10.59 8.13
N TYR A 29 12.15 9.29 8.31
CA TYR A 29 12.24 8.65 9.62
C TYR A 29 13.65 8.70 10.20
N ALA A 30 14.67 8.41 9.39
CA ALA A 30 16.07 8.45 9.83
C ALA A 30 16.51 9.85 10.26
N MET A 31 15.96 10.88 9.62
CA MET A 31 16.28 12.29 9.91
C MET A 31 15.34 12.94 10.93
N GLY A 32 14.35 12.22 11.44
CA GLY A 32 13.39 12.74 12.42
C GLY A 32 12.55 13.91 11.89
N LYS A 33 12.21 13.90 10.60
CA LYS A 33 11.46 14.99 9.97
C LYS A 33 10.06 15.17 10.56
N ASN A 34 9.58 16.41 10.56
CA ASN A 34 8.22 16.74 10.99
C ASN A 34 7.18 16.17 10.02
N LYS A 35 6.13 15.56 10.55
CA LYS A 35 5.08 14.91 9.79
C LYS A 35 3.98 15.90 9.35
N LYS A 36 4.35 16.96 8.61
CA LYS A 36 3.38 17.90 8.04
C LYS A 36 3.14 17.58 6.57
N ASN A 37 1.89 17.37 6.20
CA ASN A 37 1.51 17.06 4.83
C ASN A 37 1.81 18.22 3.87
N GLY A 38 2.35 17.91 2.69
CA GLY A 38 2.50 18.82 1.56
C GLY A 38 3.52 19.94 1.75
N THR A 39 4.35 19.91 2.76
CA THR A 39 5.25 21.03 3.10
C THR A 39 6.74 20.75 2.88
N ASP A 40 7.13 19.49 2.87
CA ASP A 40 8.55 19.14 2.79
C ASP A 40 9.08 19.31 1.36
N LYS A 41 10.30 19.84 1.31
CA LYS A 41 11.10 19.92 0.08
C LYS A 41 12.30 18.99 0.20
N LEU A 42 12.60 18.31 -0.88
CA LEU A 42 13.79 17.47 -0.96
C LEU A 42 15.05 18.33 -1.20
N SER A 43 15.91 18.39 -0.22
CA SER A 43 17.24 19.00 -0.39
C SER A 43 18.10 18.17 -1.35
N LYS A 44 19.14 18.79 -1.91
CA LYS A 44 20.13 18.10 -2.76
C LYS A 44 20.76 16.90 -2.04
N PHE A 45 21.00 17.03 -0.74
CA PHE A 45 21.56 15.95 0.08
C PHE A 45 20.62 14.75 0.17
N GLU A 46 19.34 14.98 0.43
CA GLU A 46 18.32 13.93 0.50
C GLU A 46 18.12 13.25 -0.87
N TRP A 47 18.10 14.04 -1.94
CA TRP A 47 18.06 13.51 -3.31
C TRP A 47 19.25 12.59 -3.59
N ASN A 48 20.45 12.95 -3.19
CA ASN A 48 21.65 12.12 -3.37
C ASN A 48 21.54 10.82 -2.55
N ILE A 49 21.05 10.88 -1.30
CA ILE A 49 20.81 9.67 -0.49
C ILE A 49 19.81 8.76 -1.17
N ILE A 50 18.69 9.31 -1.65
CA ILE A 50 17.65 8.52 -2.33
C ILE A 50 18.24 7.85 -3.57
N ASN A 51 18.84 8.62 -4.47
CA ASN A 51 19.27 8.12 -5.77
C ASN A 51 20.49 7.21 -5.70
N ASP A 52 21.51 7.61 -4.91
CA ASP A 52 22.81 6.95 -4.95
C ASP A 52 22.92 5.79 -3.96
N LYS A 53 22.04 5.76 -2.94
CA LYS A 53 22.09 4.74 -1.89
C LYS A 53 20.82 3.93 -1.77
N LEU A 54 19.67 4.58 -1.58
CA LEU A 54 18.44 3.86 -1.25
C LEU A 54 17.83 3.17 -2.48
N ILE A 55 17.76 3.82 -3.62
CA ILE A 55 17.21 3.19 -4.84
C ILE A 55 17.95 1.89 -5.19
N PRO A 56 19.28 1.85 -5.32
CA PRO A 56 20.00 0.60 -5.59
C PRO A 56 19.77 -0.47 -4.52
N LEU A 57 19.84 -0.07 -3.24
CA LEU A 57 19.63 -0.99 -2.11
C LEU A 57 18.22 -1.60 -2.11
N LEU A 58 17.21 -0.76 -2.29
CA LEU A 58 15.81 -1.20 -2.28
C LEU A 58 15.48 -2.06 -3.49
N LYS A 59 16.02 -1.73 -4.67
CA LYS A 59 15.91 -2.57 -5.86
C LYS A 59 16.49 -3.96 -5.63
N GLN A 60 17.69 -4.05 -5.04
CA GLN A 60 18.27 -5.32 -4.65
C GLN A 60 17.41 -6.08 -3.64
N ASN A 61 16.86 -5.37 -2.64
CA ASN A 61 15.99 -5.99 -1.64
C ASN A 61 14.71 -6.56 -2.27
N VAL A 62 14.08 -5.84 -3.22
CA VAL A 62 12.94 -6.36 -3.99
C VAL A 62 13.31 -7.65 -4.73
N SER A 63 14.43 -7.65 -5.47
CA SER A 63 14.92 -8.85 -6.16
C SER A 63 15.06 -10.03 -5.21
N MET A 64 15.77 -9.84 -4.10
CA MET A 64 15.99 -10.89 -3.10
C MET A 64 14.70 -11.43 -2.49
N GLN A 65 13.68 -10.58 -2.29
CA GLN A 65 12.38 -11.02 -1.76
C GLN A 65 11.62 -11.85 -2.79
N LEU A 66 11.61 -11.42 -4.06
CA LEU A 66 10.98 -12.16 -5.15
C LEU A 66 11.68 -13.50 -5.41
N GLU A 67 13.01 -13.52 -5.43
CA GLU A 67 13.82 -14.73 -5.56
C GLU A 67 13.60 -15.74 -4.42
N ALA A 68 13.34 -15.21 -3.20
CA ALA A 68 12.99 -16.04 -2.04
C ALA A 68 11.53 -16.53 -2.04
N GLY A 69 10.74 -16.21 -3.08
CA GLY A 69 9.39 -16.70 -3.31
C GLY A 69 8.26 -15.76 -2.91
N ALA A 70 8.52 -14.49 -2.60
CA ALA A 70 7.44 -13.53 -2.49
C ALA A 70 6.77 -13.35 -3.86
N GLU A 71 5.44 -13.38 -3.91
CA GLU A 71 4.72 -13.21 -5.16
C GLU A 71 4.71 -11.76 -5.61
N ILE A 72 4.65 -10.84 -4.65
CA ILE A 72 4.60 -9.39 -4.84
C ILE A 72 5.41 -8.74 -3.71
N VAL A 73 6.01 -7.58 -3.98
CA VAL A 73 6.63 -6.72 -2.96
C VAL A 73 5.93 -5.37 -2.94
N MET A 74 5.40 -4.98 -1.79
CA MET A 74 4.79 -3.66 -1.59
C MET A 74 5.81 -2.61 -1.19
N ILE A 75 5.76 -1.43 -1.80
CA ILE A 75 6.46 -0.23 -1.32
C ILE A 75 5.51 0.49 -0.36
N PHE A 76 5.83 0.51 0.94
CA PHE A 76 5.11 1.29 1.93
C PHE A 76 5.75 2.66 2.10
N ASP A 77 5.14 3.67 1.52
CA ASP A 77 5.67 5.05 1.50
C ASP A 77 4.83 5.99 2.36
N SER A 78 4.73 5.65 3.64
CA SER A 78 3.87 6.32 4.62
C SER A 78 4.20 7.80 4.87
N ALA A 79 5.34 8.30 4.39
CA ALA A 79 5.75 9.70 4.52
C ALA A 79 5.66 10.48 3.18
N ALA A 80 5.27 9.83 2.08
CA ALA A 80 5.22 10.46 0.76
C ALA A 80 4.31 11.71 0.73
N ASN A 81 3.22 11.69 1.51
CA ASN A 81 2.31 12.82 1.68
C ASN A 81 2.94 14.08 2.30
N GLN A 82 4.11 13.97 2.92
CA GLN A 82 4.83 15.12 3.51
C GLN A 82 5.47 15.99 2.44
N LEU A 83 5.81 15.42 1.29
CA LEU A 83 6.41 16.16 0.17
C LEU A 83 5.41 17.16 -0.42
N ASN A 84 5.92 18.33 -0.80
CA ASN A 84 5.14 19.21 -1.65
C ASN A 84 4.90 18.58 -3.03
N GLU A 85 3.91 19.05 -3.74
CA GLU A 85 3.43 18.44 -4.99
C GLU A 85 4.55 18.26 -6.04
N ILE A 86 5.39 19.26 -6.24
CA ILE A 86 6.48 19.23 -7.23
C ILE A 86 7.51 18.14 -6.88
N ASP A 87 7.94 18.09 -5.63
CA ASP A 87 8.91 17.10 -5.18
C ASP A 87 8.29 15.71 -5.09
N PHE A 88 6.99 15.61 -4.76
CA PHE A 88 6.25 14.35 -4.79
C PHE A 88 6.22 13.75 -6.21
N GLU A 89 5.82 14.51 -7.22
CA GLU A 89 5.79 14.01 -8.60
C GLU A 89 7.18 13.60 -9.10
N LYS A 90 8.18 14.44 -8.87
CA LYS A 90 9.57 14.14 -9.23
C LYS A 90 10.07 12.87 -8.55
N TYR A 91 9.78 12.72 -7.27
CA TYR A 91 10.14 11.57 -6.47
C TYR A 91 9.44 10.29 -6.97
N MET A 92 8.14 10.35 -7.21
CA MET A 92 7.38 9.22 -7.72
C MET A 92 7.88 8.73 -9.08
N ARG A 93 8.23 9.66 -9.98
CA ARG A 93 8.83 9.31 -11.29
C ARG A 93 10.10 8.49 -11.13
N ILE A 94 10.95 8.85 -10.17
CA ILE A 94 12.20 8.12 -9.90
C ILE A 94 11.90 6.76 -9.30
N VAL A 95 11.03 6.66 -8.29
CA VAL A 95 10.65 5.39 -7.68
C VAL A 95 10.06 4.44 -8.73
N PHE A 96 9.17 4.93 -9.58
CA PHE A 96 8.53 4.10 -10.60
C PHE A 96 9.52 3.67 -11.68
N LYS A 97 10.35 4.59 -12.17
CA LYS A 97 11.34 4.29 -13.19
C LYS A 97 12.44 3.36 -12.69
N GLU A 98 12.98 3.62 -11.51
CA GLU A 98 14.19 2.94 -11.04
C GLU A 98 13.91 1.68 -10.20
N ILE A 99 12.74 1.58 -9.57
CA ILE A 99 12.36 0.37 -8.82
C ILE A 99 11.28 -0.40 -9.59
N VAL A 100 10.08 0.18 -9.74
CA VAL A 100 8.90 -0.58 -10.17
C VAL A 100 9.05 -1.15 -11.58
N SER A 101 9.56 -0.36 -12.54
CA SER A 101 9.71 -0.79 -13.95
C SER A 101 10.66 -1.99 -14.14
N ASN A 102 11.50 -2.28 -13.17
CA ASN A 102 12.43 -3.40 -13.23
C ASN A 102 11.80 -4.75 -12.83
N PHE A 103 10.58 -4.75 -12.32
CA PHE A 103 9.90 -5.95 -11.81
C PHE A 103 8.46 -5.99 -12.33
N GLU A 104 8.28 -6.48 -13.54
CA GLU A 104 6.99 -6.48 -14.25
C GLU A 104 5.84 -7.05 -13.40
N LYS A 105 4.88 -6.20 -13.03
CA LYS A 105 3.69 -6.56 -12.23
C LYS A 105 3.99 -7.26 -10.89
N LYS A 106 5.19 -7.06 -10.36
CA LYS A 106 5.61 -7.67 -9.09
C LYS A 106 5.75 -6.67 -7.96
N VAL A 107 5.67 -5.36 -8.24
CA VAL A 107 5.79 -4.32 -7.22
C VAL A 107 4.49 -3.53 -7.12
N GLY A 108 3.93 -3.48 -5.91
CA GLY A 108 2.80 -2.63 -5.56
C GLY A 108 3.25 -1.39 -4.81
N TYR A 109 2.37 -0.40 -4.69
CA TYR A 109 2.65 0.86 -4.01
C TYR A 109 1.53 1.24 -3.04
N TYR A 110 1.89 1.76 -1.89
CA TYR A 110 0.98 2.36 -0.92
C TYR A 110 1.59 3.64 -0.37
N ALA A 111 0.78 4.69 -0.32
CA ALA A 111 1.08 5.91 0.41
C ALA A 111 -0.10 6.31 1.30
N LYS A 112 0.17 7.12 2.31
CA LYS A 112 -0.77 7.47 3.38
C LYS A 112 -1.27 8.91 3.25
N ASP A 113 -2.45 9.18 3.81
CA ASP A 113 -2.98 10.52 4.16
C ASP A 113 -2.88 11.59 3.05
N GLY A 114 -3.80 11.57 2.08
CA GLY A 114 -3.97 12.68 1.14
C GLY A 114 -2.93 12.73 0.03
N VAL A 115 -2.31 11.61 -0.30
CA VAL A 115 -1.50 11.50 -1.51
C VAL A 115 -2.39 11.67 -2.73
N ASN A 116 -1.92 12.43 -3.71
CA ASN A 116 -2.64 12.62 -4.95
C ASN A 116 -2.58 11.35 -5.82
N TYR A 117 -3.58 10.48 -5.69
CA TYR A 117 -3.69 9.25 -6.48
C TYR A 117 -3.80 9.53 -8.00
N SER A 118 -4.35 10.67 -8.40
CA SER A 118 -4.40 11.06 -9.82
C SER A 118 -3.00 11.30 -10.37
N SER A 119 -2.11 11.92 -9.61
CA SER A 119 -0.69 12.05 -9.98
C SER A 119 0.00 10.70 -10.10
N ILE A 120 -0.30 9.75 -9.19
CA ILE A 120 0.26 8.38 -9.26
C ILE A 120 -0.19 7.69 -10.54
N GLU A 121 -1.47 7.72 -10.88
CA GLU A 121 -2.02 7.11 -12.10
C GLU A 121 -1.49 7.80 -13.37
N MET A 122 -1.37 9.12 -13.36
CA MET A 122 -0.77 9.88 -14.46
C MET A 122 0.69 9.44 -14.71
N ILE A 123 1.52 9.42 -13.68
CA ILE A 123 2.94 9.03 -13.77
C ILE A 123 3.05 7.56 -14.22
N LYS A 124 2.23 6.66 -13.66
CA LYS A 124 2.19 5.26 -14.06
C LYS A 124 1.88 5.10 -15.55
N THR A 125 0.93 5.88 -16.06
CA THR A 125 0.52 5.85 -17.46
C THR A 125 1.60 6.42 -18.37
N GLU A 126 2.14 7.59 -18.06
CA GLU A 126 3.20 8.24 -18.85
C GLU A 126 4.46 7.38 -18.96
N LEU A 127 4.86 6.75 -17.87
CA LEU A 127 6.03 5.88 -17.83
C LEU A 127 5.75 4.45 -18.30
N SER A 128 4.49 4.11 -18.59
CA SER A 128 4.04 2.75 -18.93
C SER A 128 4.47 1.69 -17.88
N VAL A 129 4.43 2.07 -16.60
CA VAL A 129 4.92 1.22 -15.51
C VAL A 129 3.84 0.24 -15.06
N PRO A 130 4.10 -1.08 -15.12
CA PRO A 130 3.13 -2.10 -14.74
C PRO A 130 3.15 -2.36 -13.22
N LEU A 131 2.43 -1.54 -12.44
CA LEU A 131 2.22 -1.81 -11.02
C LEU A 131 1.44 -3.13 -10.80
N ALA A 132 1.85 -3.90 -9.80
CA ALA A 132 1.08 -5.06 -9.32
C ALA A 132 -0.25 -4.63 -8.72
N GLY A 133 -0.28 -3.52 -8.00
CA GLY A 133 -1.48 -2.94 -7.40
C GLY A 133 -1.20 -1.71 -6.55
N LEU A 134 -2.28 -1.12 -6.04
CA LEU A 134 -2.26 0.04 -5.16
C LEU A 134 -2.92 -0.29 -3.82
N GLY A 135 -2.28 0.12 -2.74
CA GLY A 135 -2.92 0.23 -1.44
C GLY A 135 -3.62 1.60 -1.31
N ILE A 136 -4.84 1.60 -0.83
CA ILE A 136 -5.68 2.79 -0.70
C ILE A 136 -5.84 3.12 0.78
N ASP A 137 -5.61 4.37 1.12
CA ASP A 137 -5.77 4.91 2.48
C ASP A 137 -7.25 4.98 2.89
N SER A 138 -7.52 4.93 4.20
CA SER A 138 -8.88 4.97 4.76
C SER A 138 -9.64 6.28 4.52
N ASN A 139 -8.95 7.36 4.16
CA ASN A 139 -9.60 8.64 3.85
C ASN A 139 -10.17 8.69 2.43
N GLU A 140 -9.88 7.71 1.58
CA GLU A 140 -10.34 7.64 0.20
C GLU A 140 -11.63 6.82 0.07
N SER A 141 -12.42 7.12 -0.95
CA SER A 141 -13.55 6.27 -1.33
C SER A 141 -13.07 5.07 -2.15
N LEU A 142 -12.95 3.91 -1.53
CA LEU A 142 -12.43 2.70 -2.19
C LEU A 142 -13.19 2.34 -3.48
N THR A 143 -14.50 2.59 -3.52
CA THR A 143 -15.34 2.30 -4.68
C THR A 143 -14.96 3.11 -5.93
N ASP A 144 -14.34 4.27 -5.75
CA ASP A 144 -13.91 5.11 -6.88
C ASP A 144 -12.71 4.51 -7.63
N PHE A 145 -12.04 3.54 -7.00
CA PHE A 145 -10.92 2.79 -7.59
C PHE A 145 -11.37 1.47 -8.25
N PHE A 146 -12.64 1.09 -8.12
CA PHE A 146 -13.16 -0.11 -8.76
C PHE A 146 -13.45 0.14 -10.24
N ASN A 147 -12.90 -0.72 -11.08
CA ASN A 147 -13.08 -0.62 -12.53
C ASN A 147 -12.76 -1.99 -13.17
N PRO A 148 -13.66 -2.55 -14.01
CA PRO A 148 -13.42 -3.84 -14.64
C PRO A 148 -12.24 -3.84 -15.63
N SER A 149 -11.83 -2.67 -16.12
CA SER A 149 -10.66 -2.52 -16.99
C SER A 149 -9.33 -2.32 -16.22
N ARG A 150 -9.39 -2.26 -14.89
CA ARG A 150 -8.22 -2.03 -14.06
C ARG A 150 -7.20 -3.16 -14.19
N LYS A 151 -5.94 -2.79 -14.29
CA LYS A 151 -4.81 -3.72 -14.22
C LYS A 151 -4.20 -3.70 -12.81
N GLY A 152 -4.00 -4.88 -12.23
CA GLY A 152 -3.48 -5.02 -10.86
C GLY A 152 -4.58 -5.00 -9.78
N PHE A 153 -4.17 -5.24 -8.55
CA PHE A 153 -5.08 -5.26 -7.41
C PHE A 153 -5.27 -3.87 -6.78
N ILE A 154 -6.36 -3.70 -6.03
CA ILE A 154 -6.57 -2.59 -5.08
C ILE A 154 -6.69 -3.20 -3.69
N GLN A 155 -5.90 -2.72 -2.75
CA GLN A 155 -5.91 -3.17 -1.37
C GLN A 155 -6.42 -2.07 -0.43
N GLY A 156 -7.29 -2.43 0.48
CA GLY A 156 -7.79 -1.54 1.52
C GLY A 156 -9.30 -1.67 1.66
N ASN A 157 -9.93 -0.71 2.31
CA ASN A 157 -9.36 0.43 3.06
C ASN A 157 -10.19 0.72 4.32
N PHE A 158 -10.62 -0.35 5.03
CA PHE A 158 -11.36 -0.12 6.28
C PHE A 158 -10.52 0.71 7.25
N ASP A 159 -11.15 1.69 7.94
CA ASP A 159 -10.45 2.61 8.84
C ASP A 159 -9.90 1.87 10.07
N GLU A 160 -8.59 1.89 10.23
CA GLU A 160 -7.90 1.29 11.36
C GLU A 160 -8.28 1.90 12.71
N LYS A 161 -8.77 3.14 12.74
CA LYS A 161 -9.25 3.82 13.95
C LYS A 161 -10.59 3.26 14.42
N ILE A 162 -11.37 2.69 13.51
CA ILE A 162 -12.62 1.99 13.88
C ILE A 162 -12.31 0.66 14.57
N MET A 163 -11.20 0.04 14.23
CA MET A 163 -10.77 -1.22 14.84
C MET A 163 -10.47 -1.13 16.35
N ILE A 164 -10.26 0.07 16.89
CA ILE A 164 -10.06 0.28 18.35
C ILE A 164 -11.33 0.69 19.08
N GLN A 165 -12.45 0.86 18.37
CA GLN A 165 -13.71 1.25 18.96
C GLN A 165 -14.41 0.09 19.68
N PRO A 166 -15.38 0.37 20.57
CA PRO A 166 -16.24 -0.66 21.15
C PRO A 166 -16.86 -1.57 20.08
N PRO A 167 -17.11 -2.85 20.39
CA PRO A 167 -17.60 -3.83 19.43
C PRO A 167 -18.85 -3.41 18.65
N GLU A 168 -19.79 -2.72 19.29
CA GLU A 168 -21.02 -2.25 18.67
C GLU A 168 -20.75 -1.20 17.58
N ILE A 169 -19.87 -0.23 17.87
CA ILE A 169 -19.48 0.82 16.93
C ILE A 169 -18.67 0.23 15.77
N MET A 170 -17.74 -0.66 16.10
CA MET A 170 -16.92 -1.34 15.11
C MET A 170 -17.81 -2.16 14.16
N LYS A 171 -18.76 -2.93 14.69
CA LYS A 171 -19.71 -3.73 13.92
C LYS A 171 -20.57 -2.87 12.98
N GLU A 172 -21.17 -1.80 13.48
CA GLU A 172 -22.00 -0.90 12.68
C GLU A 172 -21.23 -0.31 11.49
N ASN A 173 -19.99 0.14 11.73
CA ASN A 173 -19.16 0.70 10.66
C ASN A 173 -18.70 -0.36 9.67
N LEU A 174 -18.40 -1.58 10.14
CA LEU A 174 -18.04 -2.68 9.26
C LEU A 174 -19.22 -3.13 8.39
N ASP A 175 -20.43 -3.18 8.94
CA ASP A 175 -21.64 -3.50 8.17
C ASP A 175 -21.87 -2.45 7.06
N LYS A 176 -21.72 -1.15 7.35
CA LYS A 176 -21.77 -0.07 6.34
C LYS A 176 -20.68 -0.20 5.26
N PHE A 177 -19.48 -0.56 5.65
CA PHE A 177 -18.38 -0.80 4.72
C PHE A 177 -18.70 -1.96 3.79
N ILE A 178 -19.17 -3.08 4.34
CA ILE A 178 -19.58 -4.26 3.57
C ILE A 178 -20.71 -3.91 2.60
N GLU A 179 -21.73 -3.19 3.05
CA GLU A 179 -22.86 -2.76 2.22
C GLU A 179 -22.37 -1.91 1.04
N LYS A 180 -21.50 -0.92 1.31
CA LYS A 180 -20.90 -0.07 0.27
C LYS A 180 -20.14 -0.89 -0.77
N ILE A 181 -19.31 -1.86 -0.35
CA ILE A 181 -18.55 -2.71 -1.28
C ILE A 181 -19.49 -3.66 -2.04
N SER A 182 -20.52 -4.20 -1.37
CA SER A 182 -21.49 -5.12 -1.98
C SER A 182 -22.40 -4.43 -3.01
N SER A 183 -22.57 -3.12 -2.95
CA SER A 183 -23.31 -2.34 -3.94
C SER A 183 -22.61 -2.23 -5.30
N VAL A 184 -21.32 -2.52 -5.34
CA VAL A 184 -20.52 -2.56 -6.58
C VAL A 184 -20.58 -3.96 -7.18
N SER A 185 -20.65 -4.07 -8.50
CA SER A 185 -20.70 -5.37 -9.19
C SER A 185 -19.44 -6.21 -8.92
N ILE A 186 -19.60 -7.54 -9.05
CA ILE A 186 -18.48 -8.46 -8.86
C ILE A 186 -17.36 -8.18 -9.87
N GLU A 187 -17.72 -7.87 -11.11
CA GLU A 187 -16.79 -7.59 -12.20
C GLU A 187 -15.93 -6.35 -11.93
N GLU A 188 -16.53 -5.30 -11.36
CA GLU A 188 -15.81 -4.05 -11.03
C GLU A 188 -14.84 -4.22 -9.86
N ARG A 189 -15.20 -5.06 -8.88
CA ARG A 189 -14.35 -5.31 -7.69
C ARG A 189 -13.39 -6.49 -7.81
N VAL A 190 -13.33 -7.16 -8.97
CA VAL A 190 -12.30 -8.20 -9.23
C VAL A 190 -10.91 -7.65 -8.93
N GLY A 191 -10.10 -8.41 -8.18
CA GLY A 191 -8.77 -7.99 -7.74
C GLY A 191 -8.78 -7.03 -6.55
N TRP A 192 -9.91 -6.87 -5.86
CA TRP A 192 -9.91 -6.23 -4.56
C TRP A 192 -9.34 -7.17 -3.49
N VAL A 193 -8.41 -6.64 -2.72
CA VAL A 193 -7.80 -7.28 -1.55
C VAL A 193 -8.29 -6.54 -0.31
N CYS A 194 -9.21 -7.15 0.43
CA CYS A 194 -9.72 -6.52 1.65
C CYS A 194 -8.62 -6.34 2.69
N GLY A 195 -8.56 -5.17 3.27
CA GLY A 195 -7.64 -4.82 4.33
C GLY A 195 -8.00 -3.49 4.98
N LEU A 196 -7.17 -3.07 5.92
CA LEU A 196 -7.28 -1.75 6.52
C LEU A 196 -6.61 -0.70 5.60
N GLY A 197 -6.99 0.56 5.76
CA GLY A 197 -6.35 1.69 5.09
C GLY A 197 -4.94 1.99 5.64
N HIS A 198 -4.60 1.42 6.80
CA HIS A 198 -3.27 1.49 7.43
C HIS A 198 -3.03 0.22 8.25
N GLY A 199 -1.84 0.08 8.85
CA GLY A 199 -1.57 -1.02 9.78
C GLY A 199 -2.43 -0.93 11.04
N VAL A 200 -2.72 -2.08 11.68
CA VAL A 200 -3.42 -2.13 12.97
C VAL A 200 -2.72 -1.27 14.02
N LEU A 201 -3.49 -0.55 14.81
CA LEU A 201 -2.96 0.26 15.91
C LEU A 201 -2.55 -0.64 17.08
N LYS A 202 -1.57 -0.20 17.87
CA LYS A 202 -1.05 -0.98 19.02
C LYS A 202 -2.12 -1.35 20.05
N THR A 203 -3.18 -0.55 20.12
CA THR A 203 -4.30 -0.74 21.07
C THR A 203 -5.48 -1.47 20.45
N THR A 204 -5.35 -1.98 19.22
CA THR A 204 -6.43 -2.72 18.55
C THR A 204 -6.70 -4.02 19.29
N PRO A 205 -7.93 -4.25 19.80
CA PRO A 205 -8.29 -5.51 20.47
C PRO A 205 -8.21 -6.69 19.47
N GLU A 206 -7.63 -7.79 19.90
CA GLU A 206 -7.53 -9.00 19.09
C GLU A 206 -8.91 -9.50 18.63
N GLU A 207 -9.92 -9.41 19.50
CA GLU A 207 -11.29 -9.84 19.19
C GLU A 207 -11.91 -9.02 18.05
N ASN A 208 -11.60 -7.71 17.96
CA ASN A 208 -12.05 -6.89 16.85
C ASN A 208 -11.40 -7.33 15.51
N VAL A 209 -10.13 -7.73 15.55
CA VAL A 209 -9.44 -8.28 14.37
C VAL A 209 -10.07 -9.60 13.93
N LYS A 210 -10.32 -10.52 14.88
CA LYS A 210 -10.98 -11.78 14.58
C LYS A 210 -12.38 -11.59 14.01
N PHE A 211 -13.15 -10.67 14.61
CA PHE A 211 -14.49 -10.33 14.14
C PHE A 211 -14.45 -9.76 12.71
N PHE A 212 -13.55 -8.80 12.43
CA PHE A 212 -13.35 -8.23 11.10
C PHE A 212 -13.09 -9.32 10.06
N VAL A 213 -12.08 -10.17 10.29
CA VAL A 213 -11.71 -11.24 9.36
C VAL A 213 -12.87 -12.21 9.13
N LYS A 214 -13.56 -12.63 10.20
CA LYS A 214 -14.70 -13.52 10.11
C LYS A 214 -15.82 -12.91 9.26
N LYS A 215 -16.20 -11.67 9.59
CA LYS A 215 -17.32 -10.99 8.94
C LYS A 215 -17.07 -10.73 7.44
N ILE A 216 -15.84 -10.32 7.07
CA ILE A 216 -15.46 -10.15 5.66
C ILE A 216 -15.53 -11.47 4.90
N ARG A 217 -15.04 -12.57 5.47
CA ARG A 217 -15.15 -13.89 4.83
C ARG A 217 -16.59 -14.34 4.63
N GLU A 218 -17.44 -14.14 5.63
CA GLU A 218 -18.88 -14.48 5.53
C GLU A 218 -19.62 -13.65 4.48
N SER A 219 -19.12 -12.45 4.16
CA SER A 219 -19.79 -11.53 3.23
C SER A 219 -19.32 -11.65 1.77
N PHE A 220 -18.09 -12.11 1.52
CA PHE A 220 -17.48 -12.06 0.19
C PHE A 220 -16.81 -13.38 -0.27
N VAL A 221 -16.76 -14.39 0.57
CA VAL A 221 -16.22 -15.72 0.29
C VAL A 221 -17.29 -16.76 0.60
#